data_a93f66edff6c0a76ac20872b7894fc9d
#
_entry.id   a93f66edff6c0a76ac20872b7894fc9d
#
_cell.length_a   1.000
_cell.length_b   1.000
_cell.length_c   1.000
_cell.angle_alpha   90.00
_cell.angle_beta   90.00
_cell.angle_gamma   90.00
#
_symmetry.space_group_name_H-M   'P 1'
#
loop_
_entity.id
_entity.type
_entity.pdbx_description
1 polymer ?
#
loop_
_entity_poly.entity_id
_entity_poly.type
_entity_poly.pdbx_seq_one_letter_code
_entity_poly.pdbx_strand_id
1 'polypeptide(L)'
;VETLKMDMEMTVSEILNSAKSLENKKLDELFSALFALRLQRNGTTVLSDLETNLLRNINTEFNPTSLDRLKYLDWKMEFGALTSSEESELLQLAEAFENYSVERLKHLSQLAMLRQVSIDQLIAQLGLNV
;
A
#
# COMPACT_ATOMS: atom_id res chain seq x y z
N VAL A 1 28.55 26.61 -17.01
CA VAL A 1 28.06 26.66 -15.63
C VAL A 1 26.68 27.31 -15.56
N GLU A 2 26.51 28.46 -16.19
CA GLU A 2 25.22 29.13 -16.24
C GLU A 2 24.20 28.36 -17.07
N THR A 3 24.62 27.69 -18.11
CA THR A 3 23.78 26.84 -18.95
C THR A 3 23.24 25.68 -18.13
N LEU A 4 24.03 25.09 -17.25
CA LEU A 4 23.63 24.03 -16.33
C LEU A 4 22.60 24.54 -15.31
N LYS A 5 22.74 25.78 -14.84
CA LYS A 5 21.76 26.39 -13.94
C LYS A 5 20.40 26.56 -14.61
N MET A 6 20.39 26.98 -15.87
CA MET A 6 19.15 27.14 -16.65
C MET A 6 18.47 25.80 -16.88
N ASP A 7 19.24 24.75 -17.16
CA ASP A 7 18.72 23.40 -17.36
C ASP A 7 18.16 22.79 -16.07
N MET A 8 18.59 23.29 -14.90
CA MET A 8 18.10 22.85 -13.60
C MET A 8 16.81 23.51 -13.15
N GLU A 9 16.35 24.53 -13.86
CA GLU A 9 15.09 25.25 -13.52
C GLU A 9 13.85 24.62 -14.14
N MET A 10 13.80 23.30 -14.22
CA MET A 10 12.62 22.61 -14.65
C MET A 10 11.52 22.72 -13.60
N THR A 11 10.31 23.03 -14.07
CA THR A 11 9.15 23.07 -13.20
C THR A 11 8.69 21.65 -12.86
N VAL A 12 7.94 21.53 -11.77
CA VAL A 12 7.32 20.25 -11.38
C VAL A 12 6.41 19.74 -12.51
N SER A 13 5.70 20.64 -13.19
CA SER A 13 4.83 20.29 -14.32
C SER A 13 5.62 19.67 -15.48
N GLU A 14 6.79 20.18 -15.78
CA GLU A 14 7.66 19.63 -16.85
C GLU A 14 8.18 18.24 -16.48
N ILE A 15 8.57 18.05 -15.23
CA ILE A 15 9.02 16.76 -14.73
C ILE A 15 7.87 15.73 -14.78
N LEU A 16 6.67 16.12 -14.36
CA LEU A 16 5.49 15.26 -14.43
C LEU A 16 5.14 14.88 -15.87
N ASN A 17 5.22 15.83 -16.80
CA ASN A 17 4.94 15.57 -18.21
C ASN A 17 5.94 14.56 -18.79
N SER A 18 7.21 14.69 -18.44
CA SER A 18 8.24 13.72 -18.83
C SER A 18 7.98 12.33 -18.22
N ALA A 19 7.53 12.31 -16.96
CA ALA A 19 7.23 11.05 -16.26
C ALA A 19 6.03 10.30 -16.85
N LYS A 20 5.06 11.02 -17.43
CA LYS A 20 3.87 10.41 -18.04
C LYS A 20 4.19 9.46 -19.20
N SER A 21 5.32 9.65 -19.87
CA SER A 21 5.73 8.81 -20.99
C SER A 21 6.57 7.59 -20.56
N LEU A 22 6.85 7.44 -19.28
CA LEU A 22 7.61 6.31 -18.75
C LEU A 22 6.73 5.05 -18.62
N GLU A 23 7.33 3.88 -18.89
CA GLU A 23 6.70 2.61 -18.54
C GLU A 23 6.56 2.49 -17.01
N ASN A 24 5.67 1.63 -16.56
CA ASN A 24 5.40 1.45 -15.13
C ASN A 24 6.66 1.13 -14.33
N LYS A 25 7.52 0.27 -14.85
CA LYS A 25 8.77 -0.10 -14.18
C LYS A 25 9.70 1.12 -13.99
N LYS A 26 9.84 1.92 -15.03
CA LYS A 26 10.64 3.15 -15.00
C LYS A 26 10.04 4.20 -14.07
N LEU A 27 8.72 4.30 -14.07
CA LEU A 27 7.98 5.20 -13.17
C LEU A 27 8.21 4.81 -11.71
N ASP A 28 8.18 3.52 -11.40
CA ASP A 28 8.46 3.00 -10.06
C ASP A 28 9.89 3.30 -9.62
N GLU A 29 10.85 3.15 -10.53
CA GLU A 29 12.25 3.50 -10.27
C GLU A 29 12.40 5.00 -9.98
N LEU A 30 11.74 5.84 -10.77
CA LEU A 30 11.75 7.29 -10.55
C LEU A 30 11.13 7.65 -9.21
N PHE A 31 9.99 7.07 -8.88
CA PHE A 31 9.33 7.30 -7.59
C PHE A 31 10.25 6.93 -6.42
N SER A 32 10.88 5.77 -6.48
CA SER A 32 11.80 5.32 -5.44
C SER A 32 13.01 6.25 -5.30
N ALA A 33 13.56 6.72 -6.41
CA ALA A 33 14.68 7.65 -6.41
C ALA A 33 14.30 9.02 -5.82
N LEU A 34 13.13 9.55 -6.19
CA LEU A 34 12.63 10.80 -5.65
C LEU A 34 12.33 10.70 -4.16
N PHE A 35 11.78 9.58 -3.74
CA PHE A 35 11.49 9.31 -2.35
C PHE A 35 12.77 9.28 -1.52
N ALA A 36 13.78 8.57 -1.99
CA ALA A 36 15.11 8.50 -1.35
C ALA A 36 15.74 9.90 -1.25
N LEU A 37 15.65 10.68 -2.34
CA LEU A 37 16.16 12.05 -2.36
C LEU A 37 15.48 12.94 -1.32
N ARG A 38 14.15 12.84 -1.21
CA ARG A 38 13.40 13.60 -0.21
C ARG A 38 13.80 13.24 1.21
N LEU A 39 13.99 11.95 1.49
CA LEU A 39 14.44 11.47 2.78
C LEU A 39 15.81 12.02 3.14
N GLN A 40 16.71 12.03 2.17
CA GLN A 40 18.06 12.56 2.34
C GLN A 40 18.05 14.05 2.68
N ARG A 41 17.15 14.82 2.05
CA ARG A 41 17.04 16.28 2.27
C ARG A 41 16.36 16.64 3.58
N ASN A 42 15.34 15.90 3.96
CA ASN A 42 14.50 16.22 5.12
C ASN A 42 14.93 15.51 6.41
N GLY A 43 15.89 14.60 6.30
CA GLY A 43 16.39 13.87 7.46
C GLY A 43 15.43 12.79 7.96
N THR A 44 15.75 12.27 9.13
CA THR A 44 15.08 11.09 9.70
C THR A 44 13.67 11.34 10.23
N THR A 45 13.31 12.58 10.55
CA THR A 45 12.02 12.91 11.15
C THR A 45 10.85 12.63 10.19
N VAL A 46 10.97 13.05 8.93
CA VAL A 46 9.94 12.82 7.92
C VAL A 46 9.80 11.32 7.62
N LEU A 47 10.91 10.61 7.55
CA LEU A 47 10.93 9.16 7.39
C LEU A 47 10.19 8.48 8.54
N SER A 48 10.46 8.90 9.78
CA SER A 48 9.82 8.35 10.98
C SER A 48 8.31 8.55 10.97
N ASP A 49 7.83 9.73 10.57
CA ASP A 49 6.39 10.01 10.50
C ASP A 49 5.69 9.17 9.42
N LEU A 50 6.27 9.10 8.24
CA LEU A 50 5.74 8.27 7.15
C LEU A 50 5.71 6.80 7.53
N GLU A 51 6.80 6.32 8.10
CA GLU A 51 6.91 4.93 8.54
C GLU A 51 5.90 4.61 9.64
N THR A 52 5.74 5.50 10.60
CA THR A 52 4.76 5.35 11.68
C THR A 52 3.34 5.27 11.14
N ASN A 53 2.98 6.15 10.21
CA ASN A 53 1.65 6.16 9.59
C ASN A 53 1.39 4.87 8.80
N LEU A 54 2.36 4.41 8.03
CA LEU A 54 2.24 3.17 7.26
C LEU A 54 2.10 1.96 8.19
N LEU A 55 2.89 1.88 9.24
CA LEU A 55 2.80 0.80 10.22
C LEU A 55 1.45 0.79 10.93
N ARG A 56 0.93 1.96 11.28
CA ARG A 56 -0.40 2.07 11.89
C ARG A 56 -1.47 1.52 10.97
N ASN A 57 -1.43 1.88 9.69
CA ASN A 57 -2.40 1.42 8.69
C ASN A 57 -2.27 -0.09 8.45
N ILE A 58 -1.05 -0.60 8.39
CA ILE A 58 -0.79 -2.04 8.21
C ILE A 58 -1.32 -2.84 9.41
N ASN A 59 -1.17 -2.32 10.62
CA ASN A 59 -1.58 -2.98 11.86
C ASN A 59 -3.06 -2.77 12.20
N THR A 60 -3.79 -1.96 11.43
CA THR A 60 -5.23 -1.80 11.61
C THR A 60 -5.93 -3.11 11.23
N GLU A 61 -6.64 -3.69 12.18
CA GLU A 61 -7.34 -4.96 11.97
C GLU A 61 -8.68 -4.74 11.27
N PHE A 62 -9.07 -5.72 10.47
CA PHE A 62 -10.45 -5.80 9.99
C PHE A 62 -11.35 -6.06 11.21
N ASN A 63 -12.56 -5.49 11.21
CA ASN A 63 -13.49 -5.64 12.34
C ASN A 63 -13.61 -7.11 12.74
N PRO A 64 -13.24 -7.49 13.98
CA PRO A 64 -13.24 -8.89 14.39
C PRO A 64 -14.62 -9.55 14.33
N THR A 65 -15.67 -8.81 14.68
CA THR A 65 -17.05 -9.31 14.60
C THR A 65 -17.44 -9.61 13.17
N SER A 66 -17.08 -8.72 12.23
CA SER A 66 -17.34 -8.92 10.80
C SER A 66 -16.55 -10.10 10.25
N LEU A 67 -15.30 -10.25 10.68
CA LEU A 67 -14.46 -11.38 10.27
C LEU A 67 -15.01 -12.71 10.77
N ASP A 68 -15.44 -12.77 12.01
CA ASP A 68 -16.05 -13.97 12.58
C ASP A 68 -17.35 -14.33 11.85
N ARG A 69 -18.14 -13.33 11.52
CA ARG A 69 -19.38 -13.52 10.75
C ARG A 69 -19.08 -14.04 9.34
N LEU A 70 -18.07 -13.47 8.69
CA LEU A 70 -17.64 -13.92 7.37
C LEU A 70 -17.21 -15.39 7.39
N LYS A 71 -16.41 -15.77 8.37
CA LYS A 71 -15.95 -17.15 8.56
C LYS A 71 -17.11 -18.10 8.80
N TYR A 72 -18.07 -17.68 9.62
CA TYR A 72 -19.27 -18.47 9.90
C TYR A 72 -20.11 -18.69 8.65
N LEU A 73 -20.34 -17.62 7.86
CA LEU A 73 -21.12 -17.72 6.61
C LEU A 73 -20.41 -18.56 5.55
N ASP A 74 -19.09 -18.45 5.45
CA ASP A 74 -18.28 -19.30 4.56
C ASP A 74 -18.43 -20.77 4.93
N TRP A 75 -18.32 -21.07 6.22
CA TRP A 75 -18.50 -22.41 6.73
C TRP A 75 -19.92 -22.93 6.41
N LYS A 76 -20.93 -22.11 6.67
CA LYS A 76 -22.33 -22.46 6.43
C LYS A 76 -22.61 -22.69 4.93
N MET A 77 -22.01 -21.88 4.06
CA MET A 77 -22.12 -22.02 2.61
C MET A 77 -21.57 -23.36 2.13
N GLU A 78 -20.45 -23.80 2.70
CA GLU A 78 -19.83 -25.08 2.36
C GLU A 78 -20.76 -26.27 2.63
N PHE A 79 -21.61 -26.15 3.62
CA PHE A 79 -22.61 -27.16 3.96
C PHE A 79 -23.99 -26.89 3.31
N GLY A 80 -24.10 -25.89 2.43
CA GLY A 80 -25.23 -25.71 1.55
C GLY A 80 -26.51 -25.14 2.16
N ALA A 81 -26.41 -24.34 3.25
CA ALA A 81 -27.57 -23.96 4.03
C ALA A 81 -27.80 -22.44 4.18
N LEU A 82 -27.30 -21.61 3.24
CA LEU A 82 -27.50 -20.16 3.31
C LEU A 82 -28.90 -19.75 2.85
N THR A 83 -29.50 -18.82 3.61
CA THR A 83 -30.70 -18.09 3.17
C THR A 83 -30.31 -17.02 2.17
N SER A 84 -31.28 -16.47 1.43
CA SER A 84 -31.02 -15.36 0.50
C SER A 84 -30.43 -14.14 1.20
N SER A 85 -30.88 -13.85 2.41
CA SER A 85 -30.36 -12.77 3.26
C SER A 85 -28.90 -13.03 3.65
N GLU A 86 -28.58 -14.25 4.01
CA GLU A 86 -27.22 -14.65 4.37
C GLU A 86 -26.27 -14.63 3.17
N GLU A 87 -26.74 -15.02 1.99
CA GLU A 87 -25.95 -14.90 0.74
C GLU A 87 -25.58 -13.46 0.45
N SER A 88 -26.53 -12.55 0.59
CA SER A 88 -26.30 -11.11 0.40
C SER A 88 -25.30 -10.56 1.42
N GLU A 89 -25.44 -10.94 2.68
CA GLU A 89 -24.53 -10.56 3.76
C GLU A 89 -23.12 -11.08 3.49
N LEU A 90 -22.99 -12.33 3.07
CA LEU A 90 -21.69 -12.94 2.72
C LEU A 90 -20.99 -12.18 1.62
N LEU A 91 -21.71 -11.80 0.56
CA LEU A 91 -21.14 -11.02 -0.53
C LEU A 91 -20.63 -9.66 -0.05
N GLN A 92 -21.41 -8.97 0.78
CA GLN A 92 -21.01 -7.67 1.32
C GLN A 92 -19.77 -7.77 2.22
N LEU A 93 -19.75 -8.77 3.09
CA LEU A 93 -18.60 -8.99 3.99
C LEU A 93 -17.35 -9.41 3.23
N ALA A 94 -17.50 -10.27 2.23
CA ALA A 94 -16.38 -10.70 1.38
C ALA A 94 -15.79 -9.53 0.60
N GLU A 95 -16.63 -8.66 0.05
CA GLU A 95 -16.18 -7.45 -0.65
C GLU A 95 -15.45 -6.49 0.29
N ALA A 96 -15.99 -6.27 1.47
CA ALA A 96 -15.37 -5.41 2.47
C ALA A 96 -14.00 -5.95 2.91
N PHE A 97 -13.89 -7.25 3.10
CA PHE A 97 -12.64 -7.91 3.47
C PHE A 97 -11.61 -7.83 2.33
N GLU A 98 -12.04 -8.02 1.09
CA GLU A 98 -11.18 -7.89 -0.08
C GLU A 98 -10.63 -6.46 -0.20
N ASN A 99 -11.49 -5.45 -0.03
CA ASN A 99 -11.07 -4.05 -0.06
C ASN A 99 -10.05 -3.74 1.05
N TYR A 100 -10.28 -4.24 2.25
CA TYR A 100 -9.36 -4.14 3.36
C TYR A 100 -8.00 -4.77 3.02
N SER A 101 -8.00 -5.96 2.44
CA SER A 101 -6.79 -6.69 2.08
C SER A 101 -5.99 -5.95 1.00
N VAL A 102 -6.67 -5.37 0.01
CA VAL A 102 -6.04 -4.57 -1.05
C VAL A 102 -5.39 -3.32 -0.47
N GLU A 103 -6.08 -2.60 0.40
CA GLU A 103 -5.53 -1.41 1.05
C GLU A 103 -4.33 -1.74 1.93
N ARG A 104 -4.39 -2.84 2.66
CA ARG A 104 -3.27 -3.31 3.47
C ARG A 104 -2.05 -3.64 2.62
N LEU A 105 -2.27 -4.30 1.48
CA LEU A 105 -1.20 -4.61 0.54
C LEU A 105 -0.57 -3.35 -0.04
N LYS A 106 -1.36 -2.33 -0.33
CA LYS A 106 -0.84 -1.02 -0.77
C LYS A 106 0.09 -0.40 0.28
N HIS A 107 -0.32 -0.41 1.53
CA HIS A 107 0.50 0.12 2.63
C HIS A 107 1.78 -0.70 2.82
N LEU A 108 1.70 -2.02 2.71
CA LEU A 108 2.88 -2.89 2.74
C LEU A 108 3.85 -2.59 1.59
N SER A 109 3.32 -2.38 0.39
CA SER A 109 4.13 -2.02 -0.78
C SER A 109 4.84 -0.69 -0.59
N GLN A 110 4.14 0.30 -0.05
CA GLN A 110 4.72 1.62 0.22
C GLN A 110 5.82 1.54 1.28
N LEU A 111 5.61 0.78 2.34
CA LEU A 111 6.62 0.62 3.38
C LEU A 111 7.83 -0.16 2.88
N ALA A 112 7.62 -1.21 2.08
CA ALA A 112 8.69 -1.96 1.46
C ALA A 112 9.56 -1.06 0.57
N MET A 113 8.92 -0.20 -0.20
CA MET A 113 9.60 0.78 -1.05
C MET A 113 10.40 1.77 -0.21
N LEU A 114 9.82 2.26 0.88
CA LEU A 114 10.47 3.18 1.81
C LEU A 114 11.72 2.57 2.45
N ARG A 115 11.65 1.30 2.83
CA ARG A 115 12.77 0.56 3.44
C ARG A 115 13.71 -0.05 2.41
N GLN A 116 13.39 0.04 1.12
CA GLN A 116 14.17 -0.56 0.02
C GLN A 116 14.34 -2.07 0.18
N VAL A 117 13.27 -2.73 0.54
CA VAL A 117 13.20 -4.19 0.67
C VAL A 117 12.04 -4.73 -0.17
N SER A 118 12.03 -6.04 -0.41
CA SER A 118 10.89 -6.70 -1.03
C SER A 118 9.72 -6.81 -0.04
N ILE A 119 8.52 -7.02 -0.57
CA ILE A 119 7.34 -7.23 0.28
C ILE A 119 7.55 -8.47 1.16
N ASP A 120 8.11 -9.55 0.62
CA ASP A 120 8.39 -10.77 1.37
C ASP A 120 9.36 -10.52 2.53
N GLN A 121 10.42 -9.74 2.28
CA GLN A 121 11.36 -9.34 3.31
C GLN A 121 10.70 -8.49 4.38
N LEU A 122 9.84 -7.57 3.99
CA LEU A 122 9.10 -6.73 4.93
C LEU A 122 8.16 -7.55 5.80
N ILE A 123 7.42 -8.48 5.20
CA ILE A 123 6.51 -9.38 5.92
C ILE A 123 7.29 -10.16 6.99
N ALA A 124 8.46 -10.67 6.64
CA ALA A 124 9.34 -11.36 7.59
C ALA A 124 9.83 -10.43 8.70
N GLN A 125 10.24 -9.20 8.37
CA GLN A 125 10.68 -8.20 9.35
C GLN A 125 9.58 -7.84 10.35
N LEU A 126 8.34 -7.75 9.89
CA LEU A 126 7.21 -7.37 10.72
C LEU A 126 6.58 -8.57 11.45
N GLY A 127 6.97 -9.79 11.11
CA GLY A 127 6.41 -10.99 11.70
C GLY A 127 4.94 -11.21 11.34
N LEU A 128 4.52 -10.80 10.15
CA LEU A 128 3.13 -10.91 9.70
C LEU A 128 2.85 -12.28 9.10
N ASN A 129 1.66 -12.79 9.39
CA ASN A 129 1.09 -13.94 8.70
C ASN A 129 0.20 -13.42 7.56
N VAL A 130 0.55 -13.77 6.35
CA VAL A 130 -0.19 -13.34 5.16
C VAL A 130 -0.68 -14.53 4.37
#